data_5fc32561ac2c13dc87a8456d653de03e
#
_entry.id   5fc32561ac2c13dc87a8456d653de03e
#
_cell.length_a   1.000
_cell.length_b   1.000
_cell.length_c   1.000
_cell.angle_alpha   90.00
_cell.angle_beta   90.00
_cell.angle_gamma   90.00
#
_symmetry.space_group_name_H-M   'P 1'
#
loop_
_entity.id
_entity.type
_entity.pdbx_description
1 polymer ?
#
loop_
_entity_poly.entity_id
_entity_poly.type
_entity_poly.pdbx_seq_one_letter_code
_entity_poly.pdbx_strand_id
1 'polypeptide(L)'
;DEVFHEYHDEIVFNFIVRAFTYIPIAAIVDNVIICVHGGIGPDVPNINVVKEIQRPLENFTMKIASSAIWSDPSSKVTDFEPSPRGIGYLFGKENLLDFLEASKAVRIVRGHQFVPEGYVSIFDDRLVTIFSSSNYCGSMNNEAAVLIMKPDGDDEIKRLPPLPFIKRCYAIFKKDEDKATSSVRPSNSTGSVFFRRNPSNHLFKSQIANSSSQKKMKNLRQKKAKVNQSSSLSSENIHAFCFC
;
A
#
# COMPACT_ATOMS: atom_id res chain seq x y z
N ASP A 1 -10.59 -14.00 18.66
CA ASP A 1 -10.17 -14.85 19.81
C ASP A 1 -8.95 -14.27 20.53
N GLU A 2 -7.89 -13.77 19.84
CA GLU A 2 -6.69 -13.23 20.47
C GLU A 2 -6.98 -12.01 21.37
N VAL A 3 -7.76 -11.04 20.86
CA VAL A 3 -8.14 -9.83 21.62
C VAL A 3 -8.93 -10.21 22.86
N PHE A 4 -9.89 -11.13 22.73
CA PHE A 4 -10.68 -11.60 23.86
C PHE A 4 -9.81 -12.35 24.89
N HIS A 5 -8.87 -13.17 24.43
CA HIS A 5 -7.94 -13.87 25.31
C HIS A 5 -7.03 -12.91 26.09
N GLU A 6 -6.59 -11.82 25.46
CA GLU A 6 -5.67 -10.84 26.08
C GLU A 6 -6.39 -9.87 27.03
N TYR A 7 -7.56 -9.37 26.59
CA TYR A 7 -8.27 -8.31 27.32
C TYR A 7 -9.49 -8.79 28.09
N HIS A 8 -9.96 -10.03 27.85
CA HIS A 8 -11.17 -10.61 28.47
C HIS A 8 -12.42 -9.73 28.33
N ASP A 9 -12.47 -8.88 27.30
CA ASP A 9 -13.54 -7.91 27.11
C ASP A 9 -13.86 -7.73 25.62
N GLU A 10 -15.14 -7.93 25.27
CA GLU A 10 -15.63 -7.70 23.89
C GLU A 10 -15.64 -6.21 23.51
N ILE A 11 -15.65 -5.30 24.47
CA ILE A 11 -15.64 -3.86 24.20
C ILE A 11 -14.38 -3.48 23.42
N VAL A 12 -13.21 -3.99 23.81
CA VAL A 12 -11.96 -3.74 23.10
C VAL A 12 -12.00 -4.25 21.67
N PHE A 13 -12.51 -5.48 21.47
CA PHE A 13 -12.69 -6.05 20.14
C PHE A 13 -13.61 -5.18 19.28
N ASN A 14 -14.74 -4.76 19.81
CA ASN A 14 -15.72 -3.91 19.10
C ASN A 14 -15.13 -2.54 18.72
N PHE A 15 -14.32 -1.92 19.59
CA PHE A 15 -13.61 -0.69 19.25
C PHE A 15 -12.61 -0.88 18.11
N ILE A 16 -11.85 -1.98 18.09
CA ILE A 16 -10.91 -2.31 17.02
C ILE A 16 -11.67 -2.50 15.71
N VAL A 17 -12.74 -3.32 15.72
CA VAL A 17 -13.55 -3.56 14.52
C VAL A 17 -14.17 -2.25 14.02
N ARG A 18 -14.69 -1.42 14.90
CA ARG A 18 -15.21 -0.11 14.54
C ARG A 18 -14.14 0.79 13.93
N ALA A 19 -12.91 0.79 14.47
CA ALA A 19 -11.82 1.56 13.88
C ALA A 19 -11.53 1.13 12.44
N PHE A 20 -11.61 -0.17 12.13
CA PHE A 20 -11.41 -0.69 10.78
C PHE A 20 -12.43 -0.16 9.77
N THR A 21 -13.66 0.13 10.19
CA THR A 21 -14.69 0.69 9.30
C THR A 21 -14.35 2.10 8.78
N TYR A 22 -13.41 2.79 9.42
CA TYR A 22 -12.94 4.12 9.04
C TYR A 22 -11.65 4.10 8.22
N ILE A 23 -10.92 2.97 8.15
CA ILE A 23 -9.66 2.87 7.42
C ILE A 23 -9.90 3.00 5.91
N PRO A 24 -9.14 3.83 5.19
CA PRO A 24 -9.20 3.91 3.74
C PRO A 24 -8.85 2.59 3.08
N ILE A 25 -9.59 2.20 2.02
CA ILE A 25 -9.34 0.97 1.24
C ILE A 25 -8.47 1.21 0.00
N ALA A 26 -8.17 2.47 -0.31
CA ALA A 26 -7.29 2.87 -1.39
C ALA A 26 -6.57 4.17 -1.05
N ALA A 27 -5.41 4.38 -1.67
CA ALA A 27 -4.68 5.64 -1.64
C ALA A 27 -4.22 6.01 -3.05
N ILE A 28 -3.99 7.30 -3.29
CA ILE A 28 -3.43 7.80 -4.55
C ILE A 28 -2.17 8.58 -4.23
N VAL A 29 -1.06 8.20 -4.87
CA VAL A 29 0.24 8.84 -4.72
C VAL A 29 0.53 9.64 -5.99
N ASP A 30 0.95 10.91 -5.83
CA ASP A 30 1.26 11.85 -6.92
C ASP A 30 0.16 11.96 -7.99
N ASN A 31 -1.09 11.70 -7.63
CA ASN A 31 -2.26 11.67 -8.52
C ASN A 31 -2.15 10.66 -9.69
N VAL A 32 -1.17 9.77 -9.69
CA VAL A 32 -0.92 8.85 -10.81
C VAL A 32 -0.67 7.40 -10.40
N ILE A 33 -0.41 7.11 -9.13
CA ILE A 33 -0.21 5.75 -8.63
C ILE A 33 -1.36 5.43 -7.68
N ILE A 34 -2.07 4.34 -7.97
CA ILE A 34 -3.18 3.88 -7.14
C ILE A 34 -2.67 2.73 -6.26
N CYS A 35 -2.85 2.85 -4.95
CA CYS A 35 -2.56 1.80 -3.98
C CYS A 35 -3.87 1.20 -3.48
N VAL A 36 -4.04 -0.10 -3.63
CA VAL A 36 -5.18 -0.88 -3.12
C VAL A 36 -4.66 -2.18 -2.50
N HIS A 37 -5.44 -2.84 -1.63
CA HIS A 37 -5.02 -4.12 -1.09
C HIS A 37 -5.13 -5.24 -2.12
N GLY A 38 -6.29 -5.42 -2.74
CA GLY A 38 -6.61 -6.43 -3.75
C GLY A 38 -6.41 -5.92 -5.18
N GLY A 39 -7.44 -5.36 -5.80
CA GLY A 39 -7.36 -4.95 -7.19
C GLY A 39 -8.59 -4.18 -7.66
N ILE A 40 -9.11 -4.59 -8.81
CA ILE A 40 -10.26 -4.00 -9.48
C ILE A 40 -11.31 -5.06 -9.83
N GLY A 41 -12.51 -4.61 -10.16
CA GLY A 41 -13.60 -5.46 -10.61
C GLY A 41 -14.54 -4.68 -11.52
N PRO A 42 -15.56 -5.34 -12.10
CA PRO A 42 -16.48 -4.72 -13.06
C PRO A 42 -17.26 -3.53 -12.46
N ASP A 43 -17.45 -3.52 -11.14
CA ASP A 43 -18.12 -2.42 -10.43
C ASP A 43 -17.16 -1.25 -10.07
N VAL A 44 -15.88 -1.33 -10.50
CA VAL A 44 -14.84 -0.31 -10.25
C VAL A 44 -14.25 0.17 -11.57
N PRO A 45 -15.01 0.90 -12.40
CA PRO A 45 -14.53 1.36 -13.71
C PRO A 45 -13.42 2.42 -13.62
N ASN A 46 -13.30 3.11 -12.51
CA ASN A 46 -12.24 4.09 -12.20
C ASN A 46 -12.13 4.31 -10.69
N ILE A 47 -11.06 4.99 -10.27
CA ILE A 47 -10.79 5.23 -8.84
C ILE A 47 -11.80 6.16 -8.16
N ASN A 48 -12.57 6.96 -8.89
CA ASN A 48 -13.50 7.90 -8.27
C ASN A 48 -14.64 7.17 -7.54
N VAL A 49 -15.11 6.03 -8.07
CA VAL A 49 -16.16 5.25 -7.38
C VAL A 49 -15.71 4.74 -6.00
N VAL A 50 -14.39 4.49 -5.84
CA VAL A 50 -13.83 4.11 -4.54
C VAL A 50 -13.77 5.30 -3.59
N LYS A 51 -13.53 6.51 -4.09
CA LYS A 51 -13.53 7.75 -3.30
C LYS A 51 -14.91 8.09 -2.73
N GLU A 52 -15.97 7.68 -3.43
CA GLU A 52 -17.37 7.95 -3.04
C GLU A 52 -17.88 7.01 -1.93
N ILE A 53 -17.14 5.97 -1.57
CA ILE A 53 -17.52 5.06 -0.49
C ILE A 53 -17.60 5.82 0.83
N GLN A 54 -18.79 5.82 1.42
CA GLN A 54 -19.04 6.47 2.70
C GLN A 54 -18.33 5.74 3.85
N ARG A 55 -17.92 6.50 4.86
CA ARG A 55 -17.37 5.98 6.11
C ARG A 55 -18.33 6.30 7.27
N PRO A 56 -18.51 5.41 8.24
CA PRO A 56 -17.89 4.08 8.38
C PRO A 56 -18.34 3.09 7.31
N LEU A 57 -17.41 2.26 6.79
CA LEU A 57 -17.74 1.17 5.87
C LEU A 57 -18.12 -0.06 6.69
N GLU A 58 -19.42 -0.27 6.90
CA GLU A 58 -19.94 -1.39 7.70
C GLU A 58 -20.07 -2.68 6.87
N ASN A 59 -20.22 -2.57 5.57
CA ASN A 59 -20.38 -3.70 4.67
C ASN A 59 -19.18 -3.84 3.71
N PHE A 60 -18.19 -4.63 4.11
CA PHE A 60 -17.02 -4.95 3.29
C PHE A 60 -17.32 -5.91 2.11
N THR A 61 -18.50 -6.52 2.05
CA THR A 61 -18.93 -7.35 0.92
C THR A 61 -19.62 -6.55 -0.17
N MET A 62 -19.80 -5.23 0.00
CA MET A 62 -20.24 -4.34 -1.05
C MET A 62 -19.30 -4.48 -2.26
N LYS A 63 -19.86 -4.62 -3.47
CA LYS A 63 -19.10 -5.00 -4.69
C LYS A 63 -17.87 -4.14 -4.94
N ILE A 64 -17.95 -2.82 -4.79
CA ILE A 64 -16.82 -1.90 -4.97
C ILE A 64 -15.73 -2.17 -3.91
N ALA A 65 -16.10 -2.29 -2.64
CA ALA A 65 -15.16 -2.56 -1.57
C ALA A 65 -14.54 -3.96 -1.70
N SER A 66 -15.36 -4.98 -2.00
CA SER A 66 -14.87 -6.34 -2.19
C SER A 66 -13.91 -6.45 -3.38
N SER A 67 -14.15 -5.74 -4.47
CA SER A 67 -13.22 -5.67 -5.61
C SER A 67 -11.88 -5.06 -5.20
N ALA A 68 -11.90 -3.92 -4.52
CA ALA A 68 -10.67 -3.24 -4.08
C ALA A 68 -9.85 -4.06 -3.06
N ILE A 69 -10.49 -4.92 -2.28
CA ILE A 69 -9.85 -5.69 -1.20
C ILE A 69 -9.44 -7.09 -1.65
N TRP A 70 -10.22 -7.77 -2.51
CA TRP A 70 -10.12 -9.20 -2.74
C TRP A 70 -9.75 -9.63 -4.16
N SER A 71 -9.81 -8.71 -5.16
CA SER A 71 -9.54 -9.08 -6.55
C SER A 71 -8.07 -9.29 -6.82
N ASP A 72 -7.77 -10.23 -7.72
CA ASP A 72 -6.41 -10.61 -8.11
C ASP A 72 -6.16 -10.43 -9.61
N PRO A 73 -4.97 -9.96 -10.02
CA PRO A 73 -4.57 -9.96 -11.42
C PRO A 73 -4.28 -11.38 -11.91
N SER A 74 -4.60 -11.65 -13.16
CA SER A 74 -4.31 -12.93 -13.81
C SER A 74 -3.95 -12.72 -15.28
N SER A 75 -2.84 -13.32 -15.72
CA SER A 75 -2.47 -13.36 -17.14
C SER A 75 -3.26 -14.38 -17.94
N LYS A 76 -4.10 -15.19 -17.26
CA LYS A 76 -4.88 -16.27 -17.89
C LYS A 76 -6.28 -15.81 -18.31
N VAL A 77 -6.73 -14.67 -17.81
CA VAL A 77 -8.06 -14.12 -18.12
C VAL A 77 -7.92 -12.91 -19.01
N THR A 78 -8.85 -12.72 -19.93
CA THR A 78 -8.91 -11.56 -20.81
C THR A 78 -9.93 -10.53 -20.33
N ASP A 79 -10.91 -10.97 -19.54
CA ASP A 79 -11.95 -10.15 -18.94
C ASP A 79 -12.07 -10.48 -17.45
N PHE A 80 -13.02 -9.85 -16.76
CA PHE A 80 -13.30 -10.16 -15.35
C PHE A 80 -13.93 -11.54 -15.20
N GLU A 81 -13.36 -12.36 -14.32
CA GLU A 81 -13.92 -13.65 -13.93
C GLU A 81 -14.12 -13.69 -12.41
N PRO A 82 -15.12 -14.44 -11.90
CA PRO A 82 -15.27 -14.65 -10.47
C PRO A 82 -13.98 -15.23 -9.84
N SER A 83 -13.54 -14.64 -8.72
CA SER A 83 -12.36 -15.13 -8.03
C SER A 83 -12.61 -16.54 -7.42
N PRO A 84 -11.66 -17.47 -7.51
CA PRO A 84 -11.74 -18.76 -6.81
C PRO A 84 -11.74 -18.63 -5.29
N ARG A 85 -11.49 -17.43 -4.76
CA ARG A 85 -11.64 -17.11 -3.34
C ARG A 85 -13.10 -17.02 -2.87
N GLY A 86 -14.07 -17.03 -3.80
CA GLY A 86 -15.49 -16.86 -3.51
C GLY A 86 -15.93 -15.40 -3.30
N ILE A 87 -14.98 -14.45 -3.37
CA ILE A 87 -15.21 -13.00 -3.27
C ILE A 87 -14.19 -12.27 -4.15
N GLY A 88 -14.58 -11.12 -4.74
CA GLY A 88 -13.75 -10.38 -5.69
C GLY A 88 -13.70 -11.05 -7.07
N TYR A 89 -12.76 -10.61 -7.88
CA TYR A 89 -12.62 -11.01 -9.29
C TYR A 89 -11.17 -11.32 -9.63
N LEU A 90 -10.98 -12.15 -10.67
CA LEU A 90 -9.75 -12.16 -11.47
C LEU A 90 -9.90 -11.10 -12.56
N PHE A 91 -8.83 -10.36 -12.86
CA PHE A 91 -8.82 -9.36 -13.92
C PHE A 91 -7.57 -9.46 -14.79
N GLY A 92 -7.76 -9.24 -16.10
CA GLY A 92 -6.72 -9.30 -17.09
C GLY A 92 -5.98 -7.97 -17.29
N LYS A 93 -5.03 -7.98 -18.24
CA LYS A 93 -4.23 -6.80 -18.59
C LYS A 93 -5.10 -5.69 -19.17
N GLU A 94 -6.04 -6.02 -20.04
CA GLU A 94 -6.90 -5.02 -20.71
C GLU A 94 -7.80 -4.32 -19.68
N ASN A 95 -8.44 -5.06 -18.77
CA ASN A 95 -9.23 -4.46 -17.68
C ASN A 95 -8.39 -3.49 -16.84
N LEU A 96 -7.12 -3.83 -16.58
CA LEU A 96 -6.21 -2.94 -15.86
C LEU A 96 -5.91 -1.67 -16.66
N LEU A 97 -5.65 -1.79 -17.96
CA LEU A 97 -5.32 -0.65 -18.82
C LEU A 97 -6.50 0.32 -18.93
N ASP A 98 -7.71 -0.19 -19.14
CA ASP A 98 -8.95 0.60 -19.19
C ASP A 98 -9.19 1.34 -17.86
N PHE A 99 -9.04 0.65 -16.75
CA PHE A 99 -9.16 1.25 -15.42
C PHE A 99 -8.12 2.36 -15.19
N LEU A 100 -6.85 2.13 -15.56
CA LEU A 100 -5.78 3.12 -15.40
C LEU A 100 -6.02 4.35 -16.27
N GLU A 101 -6.49 4.17 -17.50
CA GLU A 101 -6.84 5.26 -18.40
C GLU A 101 -8.02 6.09 -17.84
N ALA A 102 -9.11 5.44 -17.45
CA ALA A 102 -10.29 6.08 -16.87
C ALA A 102 -9.98 6.78 -15.53
N SER A 103 -9.01 6.27 -14.77
CA SER A 103 -8.53 6.85 -13.52
C SER A 103 -7.44 7.91 -13.71
N LYS A 104 -6.93 8.12 -14.93
CA LYS A 104 -5.76 8.97 -15.24
C LYS A 104 -4.52 8.56 -14.44
N ALA A 105 -4.39 7.28 -14.17
CA ALA A 105 -3.29 6.68 -13.41
C ALA A 105 -2.28 5.97 -14.33
N VAL A 106 -1.09 5.71 -13.82
CA VAL A 106 -0.03 5.02 -14.58
C VAL A 106 0.17 3.58 -14.13
N ARG A 107 -0.12 3.27 -12.86
CA ARG A 107 -0.02 1.90 -12.33
C ARG A 107 -0.81 1.70 -11.04
N ILE A 108 -1.06 0.43 -10.72
CA ILE A 108 -1.53 -0.02 -9.41
C ILE A 108 -0.33 -0.59 -8.63
N VAL A 109 -0.27 -0.28 -7.33
CA VAL A 109 0.56 -0.97 -6.34
C VAL A 109 -0.37 -1.65 -5.35
N ARG A 110 -0.16 -2.94 -5.10
CA ARG A 110 -1.06 -3.77 -4.27
C ARG A 110 -0.31 -4.76 -3.39
N GLY A 111 -1.02 -5.40 -2.48
CA GLY A 111 -0.57 -6.52 -1.65
C GLY A 111 -1.32 -7.82 -1.98
N HIS A 112 -1.92 -8.44 -0.97
CA HIS A 112 -2.90 -9.54 -1.02
C HIS A 112 -2.38 -10.90 -1.48
N GLN A 113 -1.56 -10.98 -2.53
CA GLN A 113 -1.01 -12.24 -3.03
C GLN A 113 0.39 -12.49 -2.47
N PHE A 114 0.61 -13.75 -2.10
CA PHE A 114 1.93 -14.21 -1.68
C PHE A 114 2.94 -14.09 -2.83
N VAL A 115 4.11 -13.51 -2.53
CA VAL A 115 5.24 -13.38 -3.46
C VAL A 115 6.50 -13.84 -2.75
N PRO A 116 7.17 -14.93 -3.21
CA PRO A 116 8.36 -15.48 -2.55
C PRO A 116 9.50 -14.46 -2.37
N GLU A 117 9.73 -13.60 -3.38
CA GLU A 117 10.77 -12.55 -3.38
C GLU A 117 10.26 -11.21 -2.82
N GLY A 118 9.05 -11.18 -2.26
CA GLY A 118 8.41 -9.99 -1.71
C GLY A 118 7.96 -8.95 -2.73
N TYR A 119 8.31 -9.09 -4.00
CA TYR A 119 8.00 -8.12 -5.07
C TYR A 119 7.82 -8.81 -6.41
N VAL A 120 6.76 -8.46 -7.12
CA VAL A 120 6.58 -8.82 -8.52
C VAL A 120 5.90 -7.69 -9.28
N SER A 121 6.38 -7.44 -10.51
CA SER A 121 5.76 -6.51 -11.45
C SER A 121 5.29 -7.26 -12.68
N ILE A 122 4.05 -7.00 -13.10
CA ILE A 122 3.41 -7.62 -14.26
C ILE A 122 2.76 -6.56 -15.16
N PHE A 123 2.30 -6.98 -16.33
CA PHE A 123 1.58 -6.13 -17.29
C PHE A 123 2.38 -4.86 -17.66
N ASP A 124 3.66 -5.05 -18.06
CA ASP A 124 4.58 -3.97 -18.45
C ASP A 124 4.74 -2.91 -17.34
N ASP A 125 4.95 -3.33 -16.09
CA ASP A 125 5.08 -2.49 -14.89
C ASP A 125 3.83 -1.65 -14.56
N ARG A 126 2.67 -2.01 -15.11
CA ARG A 126 1.40 -1.36 -14.79
C ARG A 126 0.78 -1.84 -13.49
N LEU A 127 1.19 -3.02 -13.02
CA LEU A 127 0.76 -3.55 -11.75
C LEU A 127 1.96 -4.13 -10.99
N VAL A 128 2.08 -3.69 -9.74
CA VAL A 128 3.12 -4.12 -8.80
C VAL A 128 2.45 -4.76 -7.60
N THR A 129 2.85 -5.99 -7.26
CA THR A 129 2.47 -6.63 -6.01
C THR A 129 3.66 -6.59 -5.04
N ILE A 130 3.42 -6.04 -3.84
CA ILE A 130 4.36 -5.98 -2.73
C ILE A 130 3.85 -6.92 -1.63
N PHE A 131 4.72 -7.80 -1.15
CA PHE A 131 4.44 -8.67 -0.03
C PHE A 131 5.44 -8.38 1.09
N SER A 132 4.97 -7.70 2.15
CA SER A 132 5.83 -7.12 3.19
C SER A 132 5.96 -8.00 4.45
N SER A 133 5.47 -9.24 4.40
CA SER A 133 5.56 -10.19 5.51
C SER A 133 6.60 -11.27 5.21
N SER A 134 7.79 -11.20 5.86
CA SER A 134 8.83 -12.22 5.72
C SER A 134 8.46 -13.49 6.47
N ASN A 135 8.93 -14.64 5.97
CA ASN A 135 8.66 -15.96 6.55
C ASN A 135 7.19 -16.14 6.93
N TYR A 136 6.30 -15.86 5.96
CA TYR A 136 4.85 -15.85 6.15
C TYR A 136 4.35 -17.16 6.80
N CYS A 137 3.47 -17.02 7.78
CA CYS A 137 3.00 -18.11 8.64
C CYS A 137 4.12 -18.84 9.41
N GLY A 138 5.34 -18.29 9.48
CA GLY A 138 6.47 -18.91 10.12
C GLY A 138 7.08 -20.12 9.41
N SER A 139 6.64 -20.40 8.17
CA SER A 139 7.00 -21.61 7.43
C SER A 139 7.31 -21.40 5.94
N MET A 140 6.91 -20.25 5.37
CA MET A 140 7.03 -20.03 3.92
C MET A 140 8.43 -19.64 3.46
N ASN A 141 9.32 -19.26 4.38
CA ASN A 141 10.71 -18.88 4.12
C ASN A 141 10.88 -17.84 2.98
N ASN A 142 9.89 -16.98 2.80
CA ASN A 142 9.88 -15.92 1.79
C ASN A 142 10.56 -14.64 2.29
N GLU A 143 11.07 -13.85 1.35
CA GLU A 143 11.49 -12.48 1.61
C GLU A 143 10.26 -11.57 1.80
N ALA A 144 10.46 -10.46 2.49
CA ALA A 144 9.53 -9.32 2.44
C ALA A 144 10.10 -8.23 1.56
N ALA A 145 9.24 -7.36 1.01
CA ALA A 145 9.69 -6.19 0.28
C ALA A 145 8.96 -4.92 0.68
N VAL A 146 9.65 -3.80 0.52
CA VAL A 146 9.11 -2.44 0.63
C VAL A 146 9.45 -1.68 -0.66
N LEU A 147 8.47 -1.03 -1.25
CA LEU A 147 8.64 -0.15 -2.39
C LEU A 147 8.77 1.30 -1.90
N ILE A 148 9.90 1.92 -2.17
CA ILE A 148 10.16 3.33 -1.89
C ILE A 148 9.98 4.11 -3.19
N MET A 149 8.87 4.83 -3.30
CA MET A 149 8.56 5.66 -4.47
C MET A 149 9.22 7.03 -4.32
N LYS A 150 10.05 7.40 -5.30
CA LYS A 150 10.78 8.67 -5.30
C LYS A 150 10.17 9.66 -6.30
N PRO A 151 10.27 10.98 -6.04
CA PRO A 151 9.71 12.01 -6.92
C PRO A 151 10.27 11.99 -8.35
N ASP A 152 11.54 11.57 -8.51
CA ASP A 152 12.21 11.43 -9.82
C ASP A 152 11.79 10.18 -10.59
N GLY A 153 10.99 9.31 -9.96
CA GLY A 153 10.50 8.06 -10.54
C GLY A 153 11.51 6.92 -10.52
N ASP A 154 12.64 7.10 -9.84
CA ASP A 154 13.67 6.08 -9.64
C ASP A 154 13.35 5.27 -8.38
N ASP A 155 12.26 4.52 -8.45
CA ASP A 155 11.73 3.75 -7.33
C ASP A 155 12.75 2.71 -6.86
N GLU A 156 12.83 2.51 -5.55
CA GLU A 156 13.74 1.56 -4.90
C GLU A 156 12.93 0.43 -4.25
N ILE A 157 13.37 -0.81 -4.48
CA ILE A 157 12.81 -1.99 -3.82
C ILE A 157 13.81 -2.41 -2.75
N LYS A 158 13.38 -2.33 -1.49
CA LYS A 158 14.15 -2.82 -0.35
C LYS A 158 13.62 -4.19 0.06
N ARG A 159 14.44 -5.24 -0.08
CA ARG A 159 14.11 -6.59 0.34
C ARG A 159 14.63 -6.87 1.74
N LEU A 160 13.88 -7.64 2.50
CA LEU A 160 14.20 -8.09 3.84
C LEU A 160 14.22 -9.62 3.83
N PRO A 161 15.29 -10.24 4.34
CA PRO A 161 15.41 -11.71 4.35
C PRO A 161 14.34 -12.33 5.25
N PRO A 162 14.07 -13.64 5.08
CA PRO A 162 13.22 -14.38 6.00
C PRO A 162 13.72 -14.28 7.43
N LEU A 163 12.86 -13.91 8.36
CA LEU A 163 13.18 -13.88 9.78
C LEU A 163 12.69 -15.15 10.46
N PRO A 164 13.42 -15.66 11.46
CA PRO A 164 12.94 -16.76 12.27
C PRO A 164 11.60 -16.40 12.92
N PHE A 165 10.67 -17.34 12.94
CA PHE A 165 9.42 -17.15 13.66
C PHE A 165 9.70 -17.14 15.17
N ILE A 166 9.44 -16.01 15.81
CA ILE A 166 9.55 -15.87 17.27
C ILE A 166 8.13 -15.83 17.82
N LYS A 167 7.79 -16.80 18.67
CA LYS A 167 6.51 -16.76 19.39
C LYS A 167 6.45 -15.48 20.22
N ARG A 168 5.30 -14.80 20.24
CA ARG A 168 5.08 -13.54 20.96
C ARG A 168 5.47 -13.62 22.43
N CYS A 169 5.25 -14.75 23.09
CA CYS A 169 5.62 -14.98 24.48
C CYS A 169 7.15 -14.91 24.74
N TYR A 170 7.98 -15.00 23.70
CA TYR A 170 9.43 -14.81 23.79
C TYR A 170 9.90 -13.44 23.31
N ALA A 171 9.00 -12.59 22.85
CA ALA A 171 9.35 -11.24 22.40
C ALA A 171 9.67 -10.36 23.62
N ILE A 172 10.87 -9.80 23.66
CA ILE A 172 11.28 -8.81 24.67
C ILE A 172 11.18 -7.45 24.02
N PHE A 173 10.24 -6.64 24.46
CA PHE A 173 10.12 -5.25 24.04
C PHE A 173 11.09 -4.41 24.87
N LYS A 174 12.17 -3.91 24.25
CA LYS A 174 13.06 -2.93 24.89
C LYS A 174 12.31 -1.60 24.99
N LYS A 175 12.13 -1.08 26.20
CA LYS A 175 11.76 0.32 26.37
C LYS A 175 12.99 1.15 26.05
N ASP A 176 12.84 2.18 25.21
CA ASP A 176 13.89 3.17 24.98
C ASP A 176 14.09 3.98 26.28
N GLU A 177 14.97 3.54 27.17
CA GLU A 177 15.29 4.21 28.43
C GLU A 177 16.16 5.47 28.24
N ASP A 178 16.65 5.73 27.01
CA ASP A 178 17.67 6.76 26.78
C ASP A 178 17.16 8.12 26.25
N LYS A 179 15.87 8.44 26.41
CA LYS A 179 15.36 9.79 26.05
C LYS A 179 14.63 10.55 27.17
N ALA A 180 14.89 10.21 28.41
CA ALA A 180 14.29 10.90 29.56
C ALA A 180 15.27 11.86 30.25
N THR A 181 15.89 12.79 29.52
CA THR A 181 16.50 13.99 30.12
C THR A 181 16.32 15.20 29.21
N SER A 182 15.10 15.69 29.11
CA SER A 182 14.83 17.10 28.93
C SER A 182 13.45 17.42 29.49
N SER A 183 13.46 18.07 30.63
CA SER A 183 12.30 18.62 31.33
C SER A 183 11.47 19.49 30.39
N VAL A 184 10.25 19.09 30.10
CA VAL A 184 9.22 19.96 29.54
C VAL A 184 8.06 20.00 30.50
N ARG A 185 7.84 21.16 31.11
CA ARG A 185 6.66 21.49 31.89
C ARG A 185 5.41 21.39 31.02
N PRO A 186 4.27 20.89 31.51
CA PRO A 186 3.03 20.86 30.75
C PRO A 186 2.48 22.26 30.60
N SER A 187 2.41 22.78 29.39
CA SER A 187 1.55 23.92 29.05
C SER A 187 0.29 23.40 28.39
N ASN A 188 -0.86 23.72 28.97
CA ASN A 188 -2.17 23.52 28.37
C ASN A 188 -2.27 24.27 27.05
N SER A 189 -2.30 23.58 25.93
CA SER A 189 -2.86 24.08 24.68
C SER A 189 -3.19 22.92 23.74
N THR A 190 -4.38 22.96 23.19
CA THR A 190 -4.97 22.14 22.14
C THR A 190 -3.97 21.85 21.03
N GLY A 191 -3.63 20.54 20.84
CA GLY A 191 -2.48 20.15 20.06
C GLY A 191 -2.82 19.60 18.67
N SER A 192 -2.11 20.15 17.72
CA SER A 192 -1.84 19.53 16.43
C SER A 192 -0.59 18.66 16.56
N VAL A 193 -0.66 17.42 16.05
CA VAL A 193 0.49 16.50 16.06
C VAL A 193 1.42 16.86 14.91
N PHE A 194 2.59 17.42 15.22
CA PHE A 194 3.65 17.67 14.26
C PHE A 194 4.67 16.53 14.26
N PHE A 195 4.86 15.87 13.12
CA PHE A 195 6.01 15.01 12.88
C PHE A 195 7.26 15.86 12.56
N ARG A 196 8.31 15.76 13.37
CA ARG A 196 9.59 16.42 13.09
C ARG A 196 10.39 15.62 12.07
N ARG A 197 10.86 16.34 11.02
CA ARG A 197 11.88 15.88 10.08
C ARG A 197 13.25 15.84 10.76
N ASN A 198 14.01 14.80 10.47
CA ASN A 198 15.46 14.74 10.76
C ASN A 198 16.22 14.97 9.45
N PRO A 199 17.08 16.00 9.32
CA PRO A 199 17.90 16.19 8.14
C PRO A 199 19.28 15.55 8.36
N SER A 200 19.72 14.80 7.39
CA SER A 200 21.09 14.36 7.09
C SER A 200 21.29 12.84 7.04
N ASN A 201 21.44 12.38 5.79
CA ASN A 201 22.58 11.52 5.45
C ASN A 201 22.77 11.53 3.92
N HIS A 202 23.88 12.14 3.53
CA HIS A 202 24.48 12.06 2.21
C HIS A 202 25.24 10.73 2.05
N LEU A 203 25.33 10.27 0.81
CA LEU A 203 26.25 9.27 0.25
C LEU A 203 25.86 7.78 0.39
N PHE A 204 25.34 7.24 -0.72
CA PHE A 204 26.02 6.12 -1.40
C PHE A 204 25.44 5.99 -2.83
N LYS A 205 26.25 6.27 -3.82
CA LYS A 205 25.99 5.91 -5.22
C LYS A 205 26.41 4.46 -5.42
N SER A 206 25.48 3.59 -5.84
CA SER A 206 25.80 2.34 -6.51
C SER A 206 25.04 2.26 -7.83
N GLN A 207 25.78 2.02 -8.89
CA GLN A 207 25.29 1.86 -10.25
C GLN A 207 24.52 0.53 -10.34
N ILE A 208 23.26 0.58 -10.74
CA ILE A 208 22.54 -0.60 -11.21
C ILE A 208 21.88 -0.27 -12.56
N ALA A 209 22.03 -1.21 -13.48
CA ALA A 209 21.68 -1.12 -14.89
C ALA A 209 20.22 -0.70 -15.15
N ASN A 210 20.03 0.25 -16.04
CA ASN A 210 18.75 0.71 -16.55
C ASN A 210 18.02 -0.40 -17.31
N SER A 211 16.88 -0.86 -16.82
CA SER A 211 15.95 -1.63 -17.65
C SER A 211 15.14 -0.68 -18.55
N SER A 212 14.83 -1.13 -19.76
CA SER A 212 14.06 -0.34 -20.75
C SER A 212 12.68 0.12 -20.24
N SER A 213 12.11 -0.59 -19.30
CA SER A 213 10.81 -0.32 -18.65
C SER A 213 10.83 0.95 -17.79
N GLN A 214 11.92 1.20 -17.05
CA GLN A 214 12.05 2.40 -16.22
C GLN A 214 12.11 3.69 -17.06
N LYS A 215 12.75 3.63 -18.22
CA LYS A 215 12.78 4.76 -19.17
C LYS A 215 11.37 5.11 -19.69
N LYS A 216 10.52 4.10 -19.92
CA LYS A 216 9.14 4.30 -20.42
C LYS A 216 8.24 4.95 -19.37
N MET A 217 8.42 4.61 -18.09
CA MET A 217 7.69 5.23 -16.99
C MET A 217 8.14 6.66 -16.71
N LYS A 218 9.44 6.96 -16.78
CA LYS A 218 9.96 8.35 -16.69
C LYS A 218 9.35 9.23 -17.78
N ASN A 219 9.25 8.75 -19.00
CA ASN A 219 8.66 9.49 -20.13
C ASN A 219 7.16 9.72 -19.96
N LEU A 220 6.41 8.80 -19.35
CA LEU A 220 4.99 8.97 -19.07
C LEU A 220 4.73 9.99 -17.96
N ARG A 221 5.56 10.01 -16.91
CA ARG A 221 5.49 11.03 -15.85
C ARG A 221 5.86 12.42 -16.39
N GLN A 222 6.92 12.53 -17.20
CA GLN A 222 7.32 13.79 -17.81
C GLN A 222 6.29 14.36 -18.80
N LYS A 223 5.59 13.51 -19.57
CA LYS A 223 4.49 13.96 -20.45
C LYS A 223 3.31 14.53 -19.64
N LYS A 224 2.96 13.94 -18.47
CA LYS A 224 1.88 14.47 -17.60
C LYS A 224 2.31 15.72 -16.83
N ALA A 225 3.56 15.84 -16.40
CA ALA A 225 4.07 17.05 -15.75
C ALA A 225 3.97 18.30 -16.67
N LYS A 226 4.16 18.13 -17.99
CA LYS A 226 3.99 19.22 -18.97
C LYS A 226 2.54 19.66 -19.20
N VAL A 227 1.57 18.78 -18.92
CA VAL A 227 0.13 19.13 -19.04
C VAL A 227 -0.39 19.86 -17.80
N ASN A 228 0.24 19.65 -16.64
CA ASN A 228 -0.20 20.22 -15.35
C ASN A 228 0.54 21.52 -14.94
N GLN A 229 1.39 22.09 -15.78
CA GLN A 229 2.11 23.34 -15.47
C GLN A 229 1.24 24.61 -15.50
N SER A 230 -0.09 24.50 -15.66
CA SER A 230 -1.03 25.63 -15.64
C SER A 230 -1.87 25.77 -14.37
N SER A 231 -1.63 24.96 -13.32
CA SER A 231 -2.30 25.14 -12.02
C SER A 231 -1.31 24.95 -10.87
N SER A 232 -0.87 26.06 -10.29
CA SER A 232 -0.05 26.12 -9.08
C SER A 232 -0.90 25.71 -7.86
N LEU A 233 -0.67 24.52 -7.31
CA LEU A 233 -1.10 24.13 -5.98
C LEU A 233 0.06 23.38 -5.31
N SER A 234 0.41 23.84 -4.11
CA SER A 234 1.47 23.35 -3.25
C SER A 234 1.41 21.83 -3.02
N SER A 235 2.47 21.13 -3.42
CA SER A 235 2.62 19.69 -3.21
C SER A 235 3.07 19.40 -1.77
N GLU A 236 2.18 18.92 -0.93
CA GLU A 236 2.56 18.21 0.29
C GLU A 236 2.95 16.77 -0.09
N ASN A 237 4.19 16.40 0.21
CA ASN A 237 4.72 15.04 -0.03
C ASN A 237 4.08 14.05 0.94
N ILE A 238 3.14 13.23 0.46
CA ILE A 238 2.56 12.13 1.21
C ILE A 238 3.37 10.87 0.89
N HIS A 239 4.13 10.38 1.86
CA HIS A 239 4.72 9.04 1.80
C HIS A 239 3.65 8.03 2.24
N ALA A 240 3.07 7.32 1.29
CA ALA A 240 2.12 6.25 1.59
C ALA A 240 2.87 4.93 1.75
N PHE A 241 2.71 4.30 2.91
CA PHE A 241 3.15 2.93 3.17
C PHE A 241 1.96 2.00 2.90
N CYS A 242 2.16 1.03 2.01
CA CYS A 242 1.19 -0.04 1.80
C CYS A 242 1.56 -1.19 2.73
N PHE A 243 0.77 -1.42 3.79
CA PHE A 243 0.93 -2.57 4.67
C PHE A 243 0.02 -3.71 4.18
N CYS A 244 0.58 -4.92 4.09
CA CYS A 244 -0.17 -6.17 3.96
C CYS A 244 -0.74 -6.60 5.30
#